data_ede4a006038fd1c0f3deb6c7b53cdec4
#
_entry.id   ede4a006038fd1c0f3deb6c7b53cdec4
#
_cell.length_a   1.000
_cell.length_b   1.000
_cell.length_c   1.000
_cell.angle_alpha   90.00
_cell.angle_beta   90.00
_cell.angle_gamma   90.00
#
_symmetry.space_group_name_H-M   'P 1'
#
loop_
_entity.id
_entity.type
_entity.pdbx_description
1 polymer ?
#
loop_
_entity_poly.entity_id
_entity_poly.type
_entity_poly.pdbx_seq_one_letter_code
_entity_poly.pdbx_strand_id
1 'polypeptide(L)' 'MIYSGNLTDNDLQEMHDDLIDEIFPPVTIGIYEWAPSRVLKVMDPVAYRISVVEYVDQLIEDGQLEELS' A
#
# COMPACT_ATOMS: atom_id res chain seq x y z
N MET A 1 12.39 5.08 -8.64
CA MET A 1 11.35 5.69 -9.49
C MET A 1 10.80 6.94 -8.81
N ILE A 2 10.62 8.02 -9.55
CA ILE A 2 10.15 9.29 -9.00
C ILE A 2 8.78 9.61 -9.59
N TYR A 3 7.86 10.05 -8.75
CA TYR A 3 6.48 10.38 -9.14
C TYR A 3 6.23 11.88 -8.93
N SER A 4 5.12 12.38 -9.49
CA SER A 4 4.71 13.77 -9.31
C SER A 4 4.56 14.10 -7.82
N GLY A 5 4.84 15.37 -7.44
CA GLY A 5 4.81 15.79 -6.05
C GLY A 5 5.99 15.30 -5.23
N ASN A 6 7.06 14.82 -5.88
CA ASN A 6 8.26 14.29 -5.23
C ASN A 6 7.99 13.06 -4.35
N LEU A 7 6.97 12.29 -4.69
CA LEU A 7 6.66 11.05 -3.97
C LEU A 7 7.67 9.97 -4.32
N THR A 8 8.08 9.23 -3.32
CA THR A 8 8.96 8.07 -3.47
C THR A 8 8.15 6.78 -3.40
N ASP A 9 8.77 5.64 -3.75
CA ASP A 9 8.12 4.34 -3.60
C ASP A 9 7.73 4.09 -2.15
N ASN A 10 8.53 4.56 -1.20
CA ASN A 10 8.24 4.41 0.22
C ASN A 10 7.00 5.20 0.63
N ASP A 11 6.85 6.42 0.11
CA ASP A 11 5.67 7.26 0.37
C ASP A 11 4.40 6.59 -0.17
N LEU A 12 4.48 6.03 -1.37
CA LEU A 12 3.34 5.32 -1.98
C LEU A 12 2.98 4.06 -1.21
N GLN A 13 3.98 3.37 -0.69
CA GLN A 13 3.76 2.19 0.13
C GLN A 13 3.03 2.55 1.43
N GLU A 14 3.41 3.66 2.06
CA GLU A 14 2.73 4.16 3.26
C GLU A 14 1.28 4.55 2.95
N MET A 15 1.04 5.22 1.84
CA MET A 15 -0.32 5.57 1.41
C MET A 15 -1.17 4.33 1.17
N HIS A 16 -0.60 3.31 0.53
CA HIS A 16 -1.26 2.03 0.31
C HIS A 16 -1.60 1.36 1.63
N ASP A 17 -0.64 1.32 2.56
CA ASP A 17 -0.83 0.68 3.85
C ASP A 17 -1.93 1.38 4.67
N ASP A 18 -1.96 2.71 4.64
CA ASP A 18 -3.00 3.48 5.31
C ASP A 18 -4.39 3.16 4.72
N LEU A 19 -4.48 3.03 3.40
CA LEU A 19 -5.72 2.68 2.74
C LEU A 19 -6.21 1.29 3.14
N ILE A 20 -5.31 0.30 3.15
CA ILE A 20 -5.65 -1.06 3.55
C ILE A 20 -6.11 -1.08 5.00
N ASP A 21 -5.43 -0.36 5.88
CA ASP A 21 -5.78 -0.30 7.29
C ASP A 21 -7.12 0.41 7.54
N GLU A 22 -7.52 1.30 6.63
CA GLU A 22 -8.80 1.98 6.70
C GLU A 22 -9.95 1.11 6.19
N ILE A 23 -9.73 0.36 5.12
CA ILE A 23 -10.76 -0.45 4.47
C ILE A 23 -11.04 -1.74 5.25
N PHE A 24 -10.00 -2.38 5.77
CA PHE A 24 -10.13 -3.65 6.45
C PHE A 24 -10.04 -3.49 7.97
N PRO A 25 -10.82 -4.28 8.73
CA PRO A 25 -10.73 -4.24 10.19
C PRO A 25 -9.41 -4.81 10.68
N PRO A 26 -8.95 -4.42 11.89
CA PRO A 26 -7.77 -5.01 12.49
C PRO A 26 -7.88 -6.52 12.60
N VAL A 27 -6.78 -7.21 12.39
CA VAL A 27 -6.70 -8.67 12.53
C VAL A 27 -6.34 -9.00 13.97
N THR A 28 -7.18 -9.79 14.62
CA THR A 28 -6.94 -10.20 16.01
C THR A 28 -6.32 -11.59 16.02
N ILE A 29 -5.15 -11.71 16.66
CA ILE A 29 -4.48 -12.98 16.87
C ILE A 29 -4.23 -13.13 18.37
N GLY A 30 -4.99 -13.99 19.01
CA GLY A 30 -4.95 -14.11 20.47
C GLY A 30 -5.44 -12.81 21.12
N ILE A 31 -4.58 -12.20 21.94
CA ILE A 31 -4.87 -10.93 22.60
C ILE A 31 -4.31 -9.71 21.85
N TYR A 32 -3.67 -9.94 20.71
CA TYR A 32 -3.01 -8.89 19.94
C TYR A 32 -3.81 -8.52 18.71
N GLU A 33 -3.87 -7.20 18.43
CA GLU A 33 -4.42 -6.68 17.21
C GLU A 33 -3.28 -6.29 16.26
N TRP A 34 -3.43 -6.62 14.99
CA TRP A 34 -2.43 -6.32 13.96
C TRP A 34 -3.06 -5.52 12.84
N ALA A 35 -2.32 -4.54 12.31
CA ALA A 35 -2.76 -3.81 11.14
C ALA A 35 -2.84 -4.76 9.94
N PRO A 36 -3.93 -4.71 9.14
CA PRO A 36 -4.10 -5.60 7.98
C PRO A 36 -2.95 -5.54 6.99
N SER A 37 -2.41 -4.34 6.73
CA SER A 37 -1.27 -4.18 5.84
C SER A 37 -0.05 -4.94 6.34
N ARG A 38 0.18 -4.92 7.64
CA ARG A 38 1.31 -5.62 8.25
C ARG A 38 1.14 -7.14 8.18
N VAL A 39 -0.06 -7.62 8.42
CA VAL A 39 -0.37 -9.06 8.30
C VAL A 39 -0.11 -9.53 6.87
N LEU A 40 -0.61 -8.79 5.90
CA LEU A 40 -0.40 -9.13 4.49
C LEU A 40 1.09 -9.13 4.13
N LYS A 41 1.83 -8.13 4.58
CA LYS A 41 3.26 -8.00 4.31
C LYS A 41 4.07 -9.17 4.88
N VAL A 42 3.71 -9.65 6.06
CA VAL A 42 4.42 -10.74 6.74
C VAL A 42 3.99 -12.11 6.21
N MET A 43 2.68 -12.30 6.03
CA MET A 43 2.13 -13.60 5.64
C MET A 43 2.27 -13.89 4.15
N ASP A 44 2.16 -12.86 3.31
CA ASP A 44 2.26 -13.01 1.86
C ASP A 44 2.93 -11.77 1.25
N PRO A 45 4.26 -11.66 1.34
CA PRO A 45 4.97 -10.49 0.82
C PRO A 45 4.83 -10.32 -0.70
N VAL A 46 4.61 -11.39 -1.45
CA VAL A 46 4.41 -11.31 -2.89
C VAL A 46 3.06 -10.66 -3.20
N ALA A 47 1.99 -11.11 -2.55
CA ALA A 47 0.67 -10.51 -2.70
C ALA A 47 0.66 -9.05 -2.24
N TYR A 48 1.36 -8.73 -1.16
CA TYR A 48 1.51 -7.37 -0.68
C TYR A 48 2.14 -6.47 -1.75
N ARG A 49 3.23 -6.92 -2.35
CA ARG A 49 3.93 -6.17 -3.38
C ARG A 49 3.07 -5.96 -4.62
N ILE A 50 2.33 -6.99 -5.04
CA ILE A 50 1.41 -6.89 -6.17
C ILE A 50 0.32 -5.86 -5.87
N SER A 51 -0.23 -5.87 -4.66
CA SER A 51 -1.24 -4.92 -4.22
C SER A 51 -0.72 -3.49 -4.26
N VAL A 52 0.51 -3.24 -3.84
CA VAL A 52 1.14 -1.91 -3.91
C VAL A 52 1.28 -1.46 -5.35
N VAL A 53 1.74 -2.34 -6.24
CA VAL A 53 1.91 -2.03 -7.65
C VAL A 53 0.57 -1.69 -8.29
N GLU A 54 -0.47 -2.47 -8.02
CA GLU A 54 -1.81 -2.21 -8.54
C GLU A 54 -2.37 -0.88 -8.04
N TYR A 55 -2.12 -0.55 -6.78
CA TYR A 55 -2.54 0.72 -6.20
C TYR A 55 -1.88 1.91 -6.92
N VAL A 56 -0.57 1.82 -7.16
CA VAL A 56 0.18 2.87 -7.85
C VAL A 56 -0.32 3.01 -9.30
N ASP A 57 -0.52 1.90 -9.99
CA ASP A 57 -1.04 1.90 -11.36
C ASP A 57 -2.42 2.53 -11.43
N GLN A 58 -3.27 2.29 -10.44
CA GLN A 58 -4.60 2.87 -10.36
C GLN A 58 -4.51 4.40 -10.19
N LEU A 59 -3.60 4.88 -9.37
CA LEU A 59 -3.40 6.32 -9.18
C LEU A 59 -2.92 6.99 -10.47
N ILE A 60 -2.04 6.34 -11.20
CA ILE A 60 -1.55 6.85 -12.49
C ILE A 60 -2.70 6.88 -13.51
N GLU A 61 -3.48 5.82 -13.58
CA GLU A 61 -4.61 5.70 -14.50
C GLU A 61 -5.69 6.75 -14.22
N ASP A 62 -5.95 7.03 -12.94
CA ASP A 62 -6.92 8.04 -12.52
C ASP A 62 -6.42 9.47 -12.69
N GLY A 63 -5.16 9.65 -13.06
CA GLY A 63 -4.55 10.97 -13.22
C GLY A 63 -4.18 11.65 -11.91
N GLN A 64 -4.22 10.93 -10.80
CA GLN A 64 -3.84 11.45 -9.48
C GLN A 64 -2.34 11.42 -9.25
N LEU A 65 -1.63 10.64 -10.05
CA LEU A 65 -0.19 10.46 -9.94
C LEU A 65 0.39 10.34 -11.33
N GLU A 66 1.53 10.98 -11.56
CA GLU A 66 2.25 10.91 -12.82
C GLU A 66 3.64 10.35 -12.57
N GLU A 67 4.03 9.36 -13.34
CA GLU A 67 5.38 8.80 -13.29
C GLU A 67 6.32 9.69 -14.09
N LEU A 68 7.40 10.15 -13.46
CA LEU A 68 8.32 11.14 -14.03
C LEU A 68 9.60 10.56 -14.63
N SER A 69 9.80 9.26 -14.54
CA SER A 69 11.02 8.62 -15.06
C SER A 69 10.88 8.18 -16.50
#